data_dafd1c5aac9fb47d09021b1f74074435
#
_entry.id   dafd1c5aac9fb47d09021b1f74074435
#
_cell.length_a   1.000
_cell.length_b   1.000
_cell.length_c   1.000
_cell.angle_alpha   90.00
_cell.angle_beta   90.00
_cell.angle_gamma   90.00
#
_symmetry.space_group_name_H-M   'P 1'
#
loop_
_entity.id
_entity.type
_entity.pdbx_description
1 polymer ?
#
loop_
_entity_poly.entity_id
_entity_poly.type
_entity_poly.pdbx_seq_one_letter_code
_entity_poly.pdbx_strand_id
1 'polypeptide(L)'
;MRPALNPFLPPQVEQILSEFRLKKEQLKEVMKRMMREMDRGLRVETHQESSVKMLPTYVYSTPEGSEVGDFLALDLGGTNFRVMLVKVGEDEERVWKVETKHQMYSIPEDAMTGTAEMLFDYIAECISDFLDRHHIKHRKLPLGFTFSFPVRHEDIDKGILLNWTKGFKASGAEGNNVVGLLRDAIKRRGDFEMDVVAMVNDTVATMISCYYEDRSCEVGMIVGTGCNACYMEEMRTVELVEGEEGRMCVNTEWGAFGANGELEEFRLEYDRVVDETSLNPGQQLRGAEGMERSYEKLISGKYMGELVRLVLLKLVNEELLFNGEASDLLKTRGSFETRYVSQIESDSGDRKQIYNILSTLGVLPSEMDCDIVRLACESVSTRAAHMCGAGLAAVINRMRERRSQEVLKITVGVDGSVYKLHPCFQDRFHKVVRELTPHSDITFIQSEEGSGRGAALISAVACKMAACILTQ
;
A
#
# COMPACT_ATOMS: atom_id res chain seq x y z
N MET A 1 17.55 23.44 3.73
CA MET A 1 18.68 23.78 2.80
C MET A 1 19.41 22.49 2.52
N ARG A 2 19.60 22.09 1.26
CA ARG A 2 20.49 20.96 0.94
C ARG A 2 21.90 21.37 1.33
N PRO A 3 22.68 20.53 2.04
CA PRO A 3 24.10 20.77 2.21
C PRO A 3 24.75 20.86 0.81
N ALA A 4 25.67 21.79 0.64
CA ALA A 4 26.39 21.92 -0.62
C ALA A 4 27.09 20.60 -0.94
N LEU A 5 26.92 20.12 -2.19
CA LEU A 5 27.63 18.95 -2.68
C LEU A 5 29.13 19.14 -2.44
N ASN A 6 29.78 18.10 -1.93
CA ASN A 6 31.23 18.11 -1.74
C ASN A 6 31.89 18.34 -3.09
N PRO A 7 32.67 19.44 -3.26
CA PRO A 7 33.28 19.81 -4.55
C PRO A 7 34.32 18.79 -5.04
N PHE A 8 34.69 17.83 -4.18
CA PHE A 8 35.68 16.79 -4.51
C PHE A 8 35.02 15.44 -4.87
N LEU A 9 33.68 15.42 -5.06
CA LEU A 9 32.97 14.19 -5.44
C LEU A 9 33.45 13.68 -6.81
N PRO A 10 33.83 12.39 -6.93
CA PRO A 10 34.25 11.84 -8.22
C PRO A 10 33.12 11.95 -9.26
N PRO A 11 33.41 12.45 -10.49
CA PRO A 11 32.36 12.56 -11.53
C PRO A 11 31.68 11.26 -11.90
N GLN A 12 32.37 10.13 -11.73
CA GLN A 12 31.83 8.80 -12.01
C GLN A 12 30.67 8.43 -11.04
N VAL A 13 30.70 8.92 -9.79
CA VAL A 13 29.60 8.73 -8.84
C VAL A 13 28.34 9.40 -9.38
N GLU A 14 28.46 10.64 -9.83
CA GLU A 14 27.33 11.36 -10.42
C GLU A 14 26.82 10.66 -11.70
N GLN A 15 27.71 10.14 -12.52
CA GLN A 15 27.33 9.39 -13.73
C GLN A 15 26.49 8.15 -13.39
N ILE A 16 26.89 7.35 -12.39
CA ILE A 16 26.17 6.15 -11.96
C ILE A 16 24.81 6.54 -11.35
N LEU A 17 24.78 7.52 -10.45
CA LEU A 17 23.56 7.91 -9.75
C LEU A 17 22.57 8.67 -10.64
N SER A 18 23.03 9.31 -11.71
CA SER A 18 22.16 10.04 -12.65
C SER A 18 21.19 9.13 -13.39
N GLU A 19 21.48 7.83 -13.51
CA GLU A 19 20.58 6.85 -14.12
C GLU A 19 19.24 6.72 -13.37
N PHE A 20 19.21 7.02 -12.07
CA PHE A 20 17.97 7.04 -11.27
C PHE A 20 17.09 8.27 -11.53
N ARG A 21 17.60 9.30 -12.19
CA ARG A 21 16.86 10.54 -12.43
C ARG A 21 16.00 10.43 -13.67
N LEU A 22 14.69 10.38 -13.46
CA LEU A 22 13.71 10.39 -14.52
C LEU A 22 13.37 11.83 -14.90
N LYS A 23 13.41 12.12 -16.20
CA LYS A 23 12.97 13.40 -16.75
C LYS A 23 11.42 13.48 -16.69
N LYS A 24 10.90 14.71 -16.68
CA LYS A 24 9.45 14.96 -16.66
C LYS A 24 8.72 14.24 -17.80
N GLU A 25 9.30 14.19 -18.99
CA GLU A 25 8.70 13.53 -20.14
C GLU A 25 8.65 12.00 -19.97
N GLN A 26 9.65 11.42 -19.30
CA GLN A 26 9.64 9.99 -18.96
C GLN A 26 8.55 9.68 -17.92
N LEU A 27 8.37 10.53 -16.92
CA LEU A 27 7.30 10.38 -15.92
C LEU A 27 5.90 10.54 -16.54
N LYS A 28 5.74 11.45 -17.50
CA LYS A 28 4.50 11.56 -18.29
C LYS A 28 4.21 10.29 -19.08
N GLU A 29 5.24 9.67 -19.65
CA GLU A 29 5.08 8.41 -20.38
C GLU A 29 4.66 7.27 -19.45
N VAL A 30 5.28 7.14 -18.27
CA VAL A 30 4.87 6.19 -17.24
C VAL A 30 3.40 6.40 -16.85
N MET A 31 3.00 7.64 -16.59
CA MET A 31 1.63 8.02 -16.28
C MET A 31 0.65 7.58 -17.38
N LYS A 32 0.96 7.86 -18.65
CA LYS A 32 0.12 7.48 -19.78
C LYS A 32 -0.02 5.96 -19.94
N ARG A 33 1.06 5.22 -19.73
CA ARG A 33 1.05 3.76 -19.78
C ARG A 33 0.23 3.17 -18.62
N MET A 34 0.32 3.75 -17.44
CA MET A 34 -0.54 3.38 -16.30
C MET A 34 -2.01 3.60 -16.65
N MET A 35 -2.37 4.75 -17.20
CA MET A 35 -3.75 5.04 -17.61
C MET A 35 -4.28 4.03 -18.64
N ARG A 36 -3.46 3.62 -19.60
CA ARG A 36 -3.83 2.58 -20.57
C ARG A 36 -4.08 1.22 -19.93
N GLU A 37 -3.21 0.81 -19.01
CA GLU A 37 -3.39 -0.45 -18.27
C GLU A 37 -4.60 -0.41 -17.34
N MET A 38 -4.90 0.74 -16.74
CA MET A 38 -6.14 0.95 -15.98
C MET A 38 -7.39 0.77 -16.87
N ASP A 39 -7.40 1.35 -18.07
CA ASP A 39 -8.48 1.12 -19.02
C ASP A 39 -8.64 -0.34 -19.40
N ARG A 40 -7.54 -1.04 -19.67
CA ARG A 40 -7.55 -2.48 -19.98
C ARG A 40 -8.06 -3.32 -18.81
N GLY A 41 -7.67 -2.96 -17.58
CA GLY A 41 -8.09 -3.66 -16.37
C GLY A 41 -9.59 -3.58 -16.07
N LEU A 42 -10.28 -2.53 -16.55
CA LEU A 42 -11.72 -2.33 -16.35
C LEU A 42 -12.60 -2.94 -17.45
N ARG A 43 -12.02 -3.41 -18.56
CA ARG A 43 -12.75 -4.01 -19.66
C ARG A 43 -12.79 -5.53 -19.54
N VAL A 44 -13.94 -6.12 -19.77
CA VAL A 44 -14.13 -7.59 -19.74
C VAL A 44 -13.15 -8.30 -20.66
N GLU A 45 -12.95 -7.79 -21.88
CA GLU A 45 -12.11 -8.44 -22.90
C GLU A 45 -10.62 -8.46 -22.54
N THR A 46 -10.11 -7.43 -21.84
CA THR A 46 -8.68 -7.23 -21.60
C THR A 46 -8.26 -7.31 -20.13
N HIS A 47 -9.23 -7.47 -19.23
CA HIS A 47 -8.99 -7.51 -17.79
C HIS A 47 -7.90 -8.51 -17.38
N GLN A 48 -7.98 -9.74 -17.91
CA GLN A 48 -7.04 -10.81 -17.56
C GLN A 48 -5.60 -10.53 -18.00
N GLU A 49 -5.43 -9.75 -19.07
CA GLU A 49 -4.12 -9.43 -19.65
C GLU A 49 -3.51 -8.16 -19.05
N SER A 50 -4.31 -7.32 -18.39
CA SER A 50 -3.84 -6.08 -17.83
C SER A 50 -2.89 -6.31 -16.65
N SER A 51 -1.79 -5.56 -16.62
CA SER A 51 -0.84 -5.54 -15.50
C SER A 51 -1.36 -4.70 -14.31
N VAL A 52 -2.38 -3.88 -14.52
CA VAL A 52 -3.10 -3.15 -13.46
C VAL A 52 -4.48 -3.79 -13.31
N LYS A 53 -4.72 -4.47 -12.19
CA LYS A 53 -5.85 -5.38 -12.03
C LYS A 53 -7.20 -4.70 -11.99
N MET A 54 -7.31 -3.50 -11.45
CA MET A 54 -8.56 -2.73 -11.37
C MET A 54 -9.70 -3.55 -10.77
N LEU A 55 -9.52 -4.02 -9.55
CA LEU A 55 -10.47 -4.93 -8.89
C LEU A 55 -11.67 -4.17 -8.32
N PRO A 56 -12.89 -4.50 -8.71
CA PRO A 56 -14.10 -3.97 -8.09
C PRO A 56 -14.16 -4.33 -6.60
N THR A 57 -14.52 -3.36 -5.76
CA THR A 57 -14.59 -3.54 -4.29
C THR A 57 -16.02 -3.66 -3.76
N TYR A 58 -17.01 -3.35 -4.58
CA TYR A 58 -18.43 -3.24 -4.22
C TYR A 58 -18.71 -2.19 -3.14
N VAL A 59 -17.81 -1.24 -2.98
CA VAL A 59 -18.02 -0.04 -2.17
C VAL A 59 -18.52 1.07 -3.09
N TYR A 60 -19.84 1.31 -3.06
CA TYR A 60 -20.54 2.25 -3.95
C TYR A 60 -20.70 3.65 -3.36
N SER A 61 -20.54 3.76 -2.06
CA SER A 61 -20.71 5.03 -1.36
C SER A 61 -19.75 5.15 -0.19
N THR A 62 -19.51 6.37 0.20
CA THR A 62 -18.76 6.76 1.37
C THR A 62 -19.71 7.04 2.54
N PRO A 63 -19.24 7.09 3.80
CA PRO A 63 -20.07 7.41 4.96
C PRO A 63 -20.75 8.76 4.81
N GLU A 64 -22.05 8.83 5.10
CA GLU A 64 -22.81 10.11 5.01
C GLU A 64 -22.69 10.96 6.28
N GLY A 65 -22.18 10.40 7.38
CA GLY A 65 -22.07 11.06 8.68
C GLY A 65 -23.32 10.94 9.55
N SER A 66 -24.25 10.08 9.16
CA SER A 66 -25.44 9.74 9.93
C SER A 66 -25.40 8.32 10.52
N GLU A 67 -24.32 7.59 10.23
CA GLU A 67 -24.08 6.27 10.75
C GLU A 67 -23.72 6.38 12.24
N VAL A 68 -24.49 5.72 13.09
CA VAL A 68 -24.30 5.70 14.53
C VAL A 68 -24.32 4.25 15.01
N GLY A 69 -23.45 3.92 15.95
CA GLY A 69 -23.40 2.59 16.55
C GLY A 69 -22.02 2.15 16.98
N ASP A 70 -21.96 0.93 17.46
CA ASP A 70 -20.72 0.25 17.81
C ASP A 70 -20.40 -0.79 16.76
N PHE A 71 -19.19 -0.72 16.22
CA PHE A 71 -18.70 -1.61 15.16
C PHE A 71 -17.38 -2.23 15.56
N LEU A 72 -17.16 -3.46 15.14
CA LEU A 72 -15.86 -4.10 15.27
C LEU A 72 -15.11 -4.01 13.95
N ALA A 73 -13.79 -3.92 14.04
CA ALA A 73 -12.91 -4.01 12.91
C ALA A 73 -11.80 -5.02 13.17
N LEU A 74 -11.49 -5.80 12.17
CA LEU A 74 -10.34 -6.69 12.12
C LEU A 74 -9.42 -6.20 11.00
N ASP A 75 -8.16 -5.94 11.30
CA ASP A 75 -7.16 -5.50 10.34
C ASP A 75 -6.04 -6.53 10.25
N LEU A 76 -6.06 -7.32 9.18
CA LEU A 76 -5.08 -8.38 8.87
C LEU A 76 -4.26 -8.00 7.66
N GLY A 77 -3.05 -7.51 7.88
CA GLY A 77 -2.16 -7.05 6.81
C GLY A 77 -0.74 -7.58 6.85
N GLY A 78 -0.39 -8.35 7.86
CA GLY A 78 0.95 -8.89 8.07
C GLY A 78 1.00 -9.87 9.23
N THR A 79 2.18 -10.08 9.80
CA THR A 79 2.40 -11.01 10.94
C THR A 79 1.74 -10.57 12.24
N ASN A 80 1.32 -9.32 12.31
CA ASN A 80 0.48 -8.80 13.39
C ASN A 80 -0.86 -8.36 12.81
N PHE A 81 -1.91 -8.48 13.62
CA PHE A 81 -3.22 -7.98 13.28
C PHE A 81 -3.85 -7.25 14.46
N ARG A 82 -4.82 -6.41 14.17
CA ARG A 82 -5.55 -5.63 15.18
C ARG A 82 -7.01 -6.02 15.22
N VAL A 83 -7.55 -6.09 16.43
CA VAL A 83 -8.99 -6.09 16.67
C VAL A 83 -9.35 -4.75 17.29
N MET A 84 -10.38 -4.09 16.78
CA MET A 84 -10.79 -2.76 17.21
C MET A 84 -12.28 -2.71 17.51
N LEU A 85 -12.65 -1.98 18.55
CA LEU A 85 -14.01 -1.49 18.78
C LEU A 85 -14.07 -0.03 18.40
N VAL A 86 -14.94 0.30 17.46
CA VAL A 86 -15.15 1.67 16.97
C VAL A 86 -16.57 2.10 17.32
N LYS A 87 -16.67 3.14 18.13
CA LYS A 87 -17.96 3.75 18.51
C LYS A 87 -18.16 5.00 17.67
N VAL A 88 -19.23 5.02 16.91
CA VAL A 88 -19.62 6.16 16.08
C VAL A 88 -20.87 6.77 16.68
N GLY A 89 -20.82 8.05 17.00
CA GLY A 89 -21.95 8.76 17.61
C GLY A 89 -21.86 10.26 17.43
N GLU A 90 -22.85 10.96 17.91
CA GLU A 90 -22.85 12.42 18.03
C GLU A 90 -22.52 12.81 19.47
N ASP A 91 -21.72 13.84 19.66
CA ASP A 91 -21.52 14.45 20.98
C ASP A 91 -22.67 15.40 21.35
N GLU A 92 -22.56 16.06 22.53
CA GLU A 92 -23.55 17.00 23.03
C GLU A 92 -23.76 18.21 22.10
N GLU A 93 -22.77 18.54 21.27
CA GLU A 93 -22.81 19.63 20.29
C GLU A 93 -23.29 19.18 18.90
N ARG A 94 -23.76 17.91 18.77
CA ARG A 94 -24.15 17.23 17.52
C ARG A 94 -22.99 17.13 16.51
N VAL A 95 -21.77 17.09 17.01
CA VAL A 95 -20.58 16.81 16.20
C VAL A 95 -20.38 15.31 16.13
N TRP A 96 -20.21 14.79 14.93
CA TRP A 96 -19.98 13.37 14.70
C TRP A 96 -18.61 12.96 15.25
N LYS A 97 -18.60 12.01 16.16
CA LYS A 97 -17.42 11.60 16.90
C LYS A 97 -17.17 10.10 16.73
N VAL A 98 -15.90 9.74 16.54
CA VAL A 98 -15.46 8.36 16.46
C VAL A 98 -14.46 8.07 17.59
N GLU A 99 -14.79 7.11 18.44
CA GLU A 99 -13.90 6.62 19.49
C GLU A 99 -13.42 5.21 19.16
N THR A 100 -12.13 4.95 19.34
CA THR A 100 -11.52 3.64 19.04
C THR A 100 -10.86 3.02 20.26
N LYS A 101 -11.01 1.71 20.42
CA LYS A 101 -10.21 0.88 21.32
C LYS A 101 -9.64 -0.28 20.52
N HIS A 102 -8.38 -0.61 20.69
CA HIS A 102 -7.76 -1.67 19.91
C HIS A 102 -6.82 -2.55 20.74
N GLN A 103 -6.59 -3.75 20.24
CA GLN A 103 -5.61 -4.70 20.72
C GLN A 103 -4.84 -5.30 19.55
N MET A 104 -3.51 -5.36 19.69
CA MET A 104 -2.64 -6.02 18.72
C MET A 104 -2.42 -7.48 19.13
N TYR A 105 -2.39 -8.35 18.12
CA TYR A 105 -2.08 -9.78 18.27
C TYR A 105 -1.03 -10.16 17.25
N SER A 106 -0.09 -11.05 17.64
CA SER A 106 0.89 -11.63 16.72
C SER A 106 0.41 -12.99 16.24
N ILE A 107 0.56 -13.26 14.95
CA ILE A 107 0.19 -14.56 14.37
C ILE A 107 1.39 -15.50 14.49
N PRO A 108 1.23 -16.66 15.12
CA PRO A 108 2.28 -17.68 15.14
C PRO A 108 2.62 -18.19 13.73
N GLU A 109 3.88 -18.52 13.52
CA GLU A 109 4.36 -18.99 12.21
C GLU A 109 3.64 -20.25 11.72
N ASP A 110 3.33 -21.16 12.63
CA ASP A 110 2.57 -22.38 12.35
C ASP A 110 1.13 -22.09 11.89
N ALA A 111 0.50 -21.03 12.39
CA ALA A 111 -0.81 -20.58 11.88
C ALA A 111 -0.70 -19.92 10.50
N MET A 112 0.38 -19.17 10.22
CA MET A 112 0.62 -18.54 8.92
C MET A 112 0.90 -19.55 7.81
N THR A 113 1.52 -20.68 8.14
CA THR A 113 2.04 -21.67 7.18
C THR A 113 1.28 -23.00 7.20
N GLY A 114 0.38 -23.20 8.14
CA GLY A 114 -0.42 -24.41 8.31
C GLY A 114 -1.64 -24.47 7.36
N THR A 115 -2.83 -24.62 7.93
CA THR A 115 -4.08 -24.62 7.17
C THR A 115 -4.86 -23.32 7.38
N ALA A 116 -5.75 -22.99 6.44
CA ALA A 116 -6.68 -21.87 6.59
C ALA A 116 -7.54 -22.00 7.85
N GLU A 117 -7.98 -23.21 8.18
CA GLU A 117 -8.74 -23.50 9.39
C GLU A 117 -7.95 -23.12 10.65
N MET A 118 -6.68 -23.53 10.75
CA MET A 118 -5.79 -23.15 11.86
C MET A 118 -5.62 -21.65 11.98
N LEU A 119 -5.39 -20.96 10.86
CA LEU A 119 -5.22 -19.51 10.84
C LEU A 119 -6.47 -18.78 11.31
N PHE A 120 -7.64 -19.12 10.76
CA PHE A 120 -8.89 -18.44 11.09
C PHE A 120 -9.42 -18.83 12.47
N ASP A 121 -9.16 -20.05 12.94
CA ASP A 121 -9.47 -20.45 14.33
C ASP A 121 -8.67 -19.63 15.33
N TYR A 122 -7.37 -19.38 15.05
CA TYR A 122 -6.55 -18.50 15.89
C TYR A 122 -7.05 -17.05 15.86
N ILE A 123 -7.45 -16.54 14.71
CA ILE A 123 -8.04 -15.20 14.60
C ILE A 123 -9.35 -15.12 15.42
N ALA A 124 -10.22 -16.13 15.33
CA ALA A 124 -11.45 -16.19 16.12
C ALA A 124 -11.17 -16.25 17.63
N GLU A 125 -10.12 -16.95 18.05
CA GLU A 125 -9.66 -16.97 19.46
C GLU A 125 -9.26 -15.58 19.94
N CYS A 126 -8.49 -14.85 19.15
CA CYS A 126 -8.08 -13.48 19.49
C CYS A 126 -9.26 -12.50 19.51
N ILE A 127 -10.23 -12.65 18.61
CA ILE A 127 -11.48 -11.87 18.64
C ILE A 127 -12.22 -12.16 19.95
N SER A 128 -12.36 -13.42 20.33
CA SER A 128 -13.00 -13.81 21.60
C SER A 128 -12.31 -13.21 22.82
N ASP A 129 -10.96 -13.25 22.89
CA ASP A 129 -10.17 -12.61 23.94
C ASP A 129 -10.43 -11.10 24.01
N PHE A 130 -10.48 -10.43 22.87
CA PHE A 130 -10.78 -9.00 22.80
C PHE A 130 -12.19 -8.67 23.34
N LEU A 131 -13.19 -9.46 22.94
CA LEU A 131 -14.58 -9.29 23.39
C LEU A 131 -14.72 -9.50 24.91
N ASP A 132 -14.01 -10.48 25.47
CA ASP A 132 -13.97 -10.74 26.92
C ASP A 132 -13.32 -9.56 27.67
N ARG A 133 -12.17 -9.07 27.23
CA ARG A 133 -11.46 -7.93 27.84
C ARG A 133 -12.29 -6.65 27.88
N HIS A 134 -13.15 -6.47 26.88
CA HIS A 134 -14.02 -5.30 26.79
C HIS A 134 -15.45 -5.55 27.31
N HIS A 135 -15.73 -6.73 27.86
CA HIS A 135 -17.03 -7.12 28.42
C HIS A 135 -18.20 -6.99 27.41
N ILE A 136 -17.95 -7.24 26.13
CA ILE A 136 -18.93 -7.11 25.04
C ILE A 136 -19.23 -8.42 24.30
N LYS A 137 -18.79 -9.55 24.81
CA LYS A 137 -18.99 -10.87 24.19
C LYS A 137 -20.45 -11.26 24.02
N HIS A 138 -21.33 -10.73 24.89
CA HIS A 138 -22.77 -10.95 24.84
C HIS A 138 -23.48 -10.14 23.73
N ARG A 139 -22.77 -9.24 23.07
CA ARG A 139 -23.30 -8.38 22.01
C ARG A 139 -22.96 -8.95 20.65
N LYS A 140 -23.95 -9.05 19.76
CA LYS A 140 -23.74 -9.38 18.37
C LYS A 140 -23.47 -8.07 17.61
N LEU A 141 -22.18 -7.74 17.38
CA LEU A 141 -21.76 -6.53 16.70
C LEU A 141 -21.40 -6.84 15.24
N PRO A 142 -21.64 -5.89 14.31
CA PRO A 142 -21.13 -6.00 12.95
C PRO A 142 -19.61 -5.81 12.90
N LEU A 143 -18.94 -6.65 12.10
CA LEU A 143 -17.50 -6.64 11.89
C LEU A 143 -17.17 -6.23 10.46
N GLY A 144 -16.29 -5.23 10.34
CA GLY A 144 -15.58 -4.92 9.11
C GLY A 144 -14.19 -5.56 9.09
N PHE A 145 -13.86 -6.20 8.01
CA PHE A 145 -12.62 -6.93 7.87
C PHE A 145 -11.69 -6.26 6.85
N THR A 146 -10.62 -5.61 7.30
CA THR A 146 -9.52 -5.18 6.43
C THR A 146 -8.60 -6.36 6.17
N PHE A 147 -8.47 -6.72 4.91
CA PHE A 147 -7.68 -7.85 4.46
C PHE A 147 -6.73 -7.42 3.35
N SER A 148 -5.46 -7.27 3.70
CA SER A 148 -4.43 -6.64 2.84
C SER A 148 -3.68 -7.67 1.98
N PHE A 149 -4.43 -8.52 1.30
CA PHE A 149 -3.95 -9.50 0.32
C PHE A 149 -4.78 -9.39 -0.96
N PRO A 150 -4.29 -9.86 -2.10
CA PRO A 150 -5.05 -9.81 -3.35
C PRO A 150 -6.33 -10.66 -3.27
N VAL A 151 -7.47 -10.00 -3.45
CA VAL A 151 -8.80 -10.60 -3.36
C VAL A 151 -9.64 -10.17 -4.55
N ARG A 152 -10.33 -11.12 -5.18
CA ARG A 152 -11.41 -10.83 -6.11
C ARG A 152 -12.73 -10.81 -5.36
N HIS A 153 -13.33 -9.63 -5.23
CA HIS A 153 -14.64 -9.49 -4.62
C HIS A 153 -15.75 -9.96 -5.56
N GLU A 154 -16.73 -10.64 -5.01
CA GLU A 154 -18.02 -10.96 -5.65
C GLU A 154 -19.15 -10.14 -5.03
N ASP A 155 -18.96 -9.67 -3.80
CA ASP A 155 -19.79 -8.71 -3.09
C ASP A 155 -18.94 -8.04 -1.99
N ILE A 156 -19.49 -7.06 -1.29
CA ILE A 156 -18.78 -6.35 -0.20
C ILE A 156 -18.38 -7.29 0.94
N ASP A 157 -19.17 -8.35 1.17
CA ASP A 157 -18.91 -9.36 2.21
C ASP A 157 -18.51 -10.73 1.63
N LYS A 158 -18.11 -10.78 0.35
CA LYS A 158 -17.68 -12.00 -0.32
C LYS A 158 -16.46 -11.74 -1.18
N GLY A 159 -15.31 -12.31 -0.81
CA GLY A 159 -14.07 -12.15 -1.53
C GLY A 159 -13.25 -13.41 -1.60
N ILE A 160 -12.80 -13.74 -2.81
CA ILE A 160 -11.99 -14.91 -3.11
C ILE A 160 -10.51 -14.52 -3.04
N LEU A 161 -9.75 -15.16 -2.15
CA LEU A 161 -8.32 -14.95 -2.08
C LEU A 161 -7.65 -15.45 -3.37
N LEU A 162 -6.92 -14.59 -4.05
CA LEU A 162 -6.20 -14.95 -5.27
C LEU A 162 -4.89 -15.67 -4.94
N ASN A 163 -4.08 -15.07 -4.10
CA ASN A 163 -2.82 -15.65 -3.64
C ASN A 163 -2.37 -15.03 -2.32
N TRP A 164 -1.63 -15.81 -1.55
CA TRP A 164 -0.95 -15.30 -0.36
C TRP A 164 0.28 -14.46 -0.70
N THR A 165 0.60 -13.52 0.16
CA THR A 165 1.81 -12.68 0.12
C THR A 165 2.39 -12.56 1.53
N LYS A 166 3.49 -11.83 1.71
CA LYS A 166 4.04 -11.45 3.03
C LYS A 166 4.39 -12.63 3.96
N GLY A 167 4.74 -13.79 3.38
CA GLY A 167 5.14 -14.97 4.16
C GLY A 167 3.99 -15.90 4.58
N PHE A 168 2.75 -15.56 4.26
CA PHE A 168 1.62 -16.47 4.47
C PHE A 168 1.61 -17.59 3.43
N LYS A 169 1.25 -18.80 3.85
CA LYS A 169 1.15 -20.01 3.02
C LYS A 169 0.03 -20.94 3.48
N ALA A 170 -0.93 -20.44 4.28
CA ALA A 170 -1.99 -21.27 4.82
C ALA A 170 -2.78 -21.97 3.72
N SER A 171 -2.73 -23.29 3.69
CA SER A 171 -3.39 -24.12 2.68
C SER A 171 -4.90 -24.10 2.82
N GLY A 172 -5.61 -24.14 1.68
CA GLY A 172 -7.07 -24.13 1.66
C GLY A 172 -7.73 -22.76 1.75
N ALA A 173 -6.94 -21.66 1.69
CA ALA A 173 -7.49 -20.31 1.64
C ALA A 173 -7.55 -19.75 0.21
N GLU A 174 -6.51 -19.98 -0.59
CA GLU A 174 -6.49 -19.53 -1.99
C GLU A 174 -7.62 -20.17 -2.79
N GLY A 175 -8.30 -19.37 -3.61
CA GLY A 175 -9.47 -19.79 -4.35
C GLY A 175 -10.77 -19.88 -3.53
N ASN A 176 -10.74 -19.57 -2.24
CA ASN A 176 -11.89 -19.64 -1.35
C ASN A 176 -12.31 -18.25 -0.83
N ASN A 177 -13.59 -18.15 -0.43
CA ASN A 177 -14.14 -16.96 0.19
C ASN A 177 -13.57 -16.75 1.60
N VAL A 178 -12.73 -15.75 1.76
CA VAL A 178 -12.05 -15.42 3.03
C VAL A 178 -13.05 -15.07 4.15
N VAL A 179 -14.11 -14.35 3.81
CA VAL A 179 -15.18 -14.02 4.78
C VAL A 179 -15.87 -15.28 5.26
N GLY A 180 -16.12 -16.23 4.37
CA GLY A 180 -16.67 -17.54 4.72
C GLY A 180 -15.77 -18.31 5.67
N LEU A 181 -14.45 -18.31 5.43
CA LEU A 181 -13.48 -18.97 6.32
C LEU A 181 -13.49 -18.35 7.73
N LEU A 182 -13.62 -17.04 7.84
CA LEU A 182 -13.72 -16.37 9.14
C LEU A 182 -15.07 -16.69 9.82
N ARG A 183 -16.19 -16.63 9.10
CA ARG A 183 -17.53 -16.98 9.63
C ARG A 183 -17.56 -18.42 10.15
N ASP A 184 -16.97 -19.36 9.42
CA ASP A 184 -16.90 -20.77 9.81
C ASP A 184 -16.07 -20.96 11.08
N ALA A 185 -14.95 -20.25 11.22
CA ALA A 185 -14.10 -20.28 12.43
C ALA A 185 -14.85 -19.72 13.65
N ILE A 186 -15.57 -18.62 13.50
CA ILE A 186 -16.40 -18.03 14.56
C ILE A 186 -17.48 -19.04 15.00
N LYS A 187 -18.13 -19.71 14.04
CA LYS A 187 -19.16 -20.72 14.30
C LYS A 187 -18.59 -21.96 14.99
N ARG A 188 -17.41 -22.46 14.58
CA ARG A 188 -16.74 -23.60 15.24
C ARG A 188 -16.41 -23.28 16.69
N ARG A 189 -15.95 -22.05 16.95
CA ARG A 189 -15.64 -21.62 18.31
C ARG A 189 -16.89 -21.59 19.20
N GLY A 190 -17.97 -20.99 18.73
CA GLY A 190 -19.30 -21.11 19.33
C GLY A 190 -19.53 -20.37 20.66
N ASP A 191 -18.57 -19.53 21.12
CA ASP A 191 -18.67 -18.80 22.39
C ASP A 191 -19.05 -17.29 22.20
N PHE A 192 -19.17 -16.83 20.96
CA PHE A 192 -19.72 -15.52 20.60
C PHE A 192 -20.35 -15.56 19.21
N GLU A 193 -21.19 -14.57 18.92
CA GLU A 193 -21.80 -14.36 17.62
C GLU A 193 -21.36 -13.02 17.02
N MET A 194 -21.17 -12.99 15.71
CA MET A 194 -20.74 -11.80 14.99
C MET A 194 -21.17 -11.85 13.53
N ASP A 195 -21.58 -10.70 13.00
CA ASP A 195 -21.88 -10.55 11.58
C ASP A 195 -20.69 -9.90 10.86
N VAL A 196 -20.03 -10.64 9.99
CA VAL A 196 -19.00 -10.07 9.08
C VAL A 196 -19.73 -9.45 7.90
N VAL A 197 -19.85 -8.14 7.90
CA VAL A 197 -20.71 -7.39 6.97
C VAL A 197 -19.96 -6.76 5.80
N ALA A 198 -18.66 -6.62 5.92
CA ALA A 198 -17.82 -6.04 4.88
C ALA A 198 -16.39 -6.55 4.98
N MET A 199 -15.77 -6.72 3.84
CA MET A 199 -14.31 -6.93 3.72
C MET A 199 -13.75 -5.92 2.72
N VAL A 200 -12.69 -5.23 3.08
CA VAL A 200 -12.06 -4.21 2.24
C VAL A 200 -10.53 -4.35 2.25
N ASN A 201 -9.89 -3.86 1.20
CA ASN A 201 -8.44 -3.68 1.16
C ASN A 201 -8.01 -2.52 2.07
N ASP A 202 -6.76 -2.52 2.52
CA ASP A 202 -6.19 -1.44 3.36
C ASP A 202 -6.23 -0.06 2.69
N THR A 203 -6.10 0.02 1.37
CA THR A 203 -6.22 1.27 0.62
C THR A 203 -7.65 1.84 0.69
N VAL A 204 -8.65 0.96 0.58
CA VAL A 204 -10.07 1.36 0.69
C VAL A 204 -10.38 1.84 2.11
N ALA A 205 -9.92 1.10 3.12
CA ALA A 205 -10.08 1.48 4.50
C ALA A 205 -9.40 2.84 4.82
N THR A 206 -8.22 3.09 4.24
CA THR A 206 -7.52 4.38 4.33
C THR A 206 -8.33 5.52 3.70
N MET A 207 -8.86 5.31 2.50
CA MET A 207 -9.71 6.29 1.82
C MET A 207 -10.92 6.67 2.67
N ILE A 208 -11.62 5.69 3.22
CA ILE A 208 -12.81 5.91 4.03
C ILE A 208 -12.47 6.57 5.37
N SER A 209 -11.36 6.20 6.00
CA SER A 209 -10.88 6.85 7.22
C SER A 209 -10.60 8.34 7.01
N CYS A 210 -9.94 8.68 5.90
CA CYS A 210 -9.67 10.08 5.55
C CYS A 210 -10.91 10.83 5.05
N TYR A 211 -11.87 10.16 4.44
CA TYR A 211 -13.16 10.73 4.06
C TYR A 211 -13.92 11.26 5.28
N TYR A 212 -13.73 10.65 6.44
CA TYR A 212 -14.30 11.16 7.69
C TYR A 212 -13.78 12.58 8.02
N GLU A 213 -12.52 12.85 7.70
CA GLU A 213 -11.88 14.16 7.95
C GLU A 213 -12.16 15.17 6.83
N ASP A 214 -12.16 14.69 5.57
CA ASP A 214 -12.46 15.49 4.39
C ASP A 214 -13.33 14.72 3.40
N ARG A 215 -14.54 15.20 3.21
CA ARG A 215 -15.57 14.62 2.32
C ARG A 215 -15.17 14.58 0.84
N SER A 216 -14.11 15.28 0.46
CA SER A 216 -13.54 15.23 -0.89
C SER A 216 -12.55 14.07 -1.09
N CYS A 217 -12.30 13.25 -0.04
CA CYS A 217 -11.38 12.12 -0.12
C CYS A 217 -12.01 10.95 -0.91
N GLU A 218 -11.57 10.78 -2.13
CA GLU A 218 -12.03 9.71 -3.03
C GLU A 218 -10.86 8.89 -3.61
N VAL A 219 -9.68 9.04 -3.03
CA VAL A 219 -8.48 8.25 -3.33
C VAL A 219 -7.84 7.80 -2.03
N GLY A 220 -7.52 6.52 -1.93
CA GLY A 220 -6.77 5.94 -0.82
C GLY A 220 -5.46 5.34 -1.32
N MET A 221 -4.38 5.55 -0.60
CA MET A 221 -3.06 5.11 -1.02
C MET A 221 -2.22 4.63 0.16
N ILE A 222 -1.48 3.58 -0.06
CA ILE A 222 -0.49 3.05 0.88
C ILE A 222 0.90 3.14 0.24
N VAL A 223 1.84 3.76 0.95
CA VAL A 223 3.28 3.73 0.62
C VAL A 223 4.05 3.28 1.85
N GLY A 224 4.21 1.99 1.95
CA GLY A 224 4.86 1.32 3.08
C GLY A 224 5.72 0.16 2.61
N THR A 225 5.60 -0.99 3.25
CA THR A 225 6.25 -2.24 2.81
C THR A 225 5.88 -2.58 1.36
N GLY A 226 4.59 -2.43 1.01
CA GLY A 226 4.08 -2.43 -0.36
C GLY A 226 3.61 -1.05 -0.79
N CYS A 227 3.15 -0.94 -2.04
CA CYS A 227 2.52 0.28 -2.55
C CYS A 227 1.29 -0.09 -3.38
N ASN A 228 0.15 0.51 -3.02
CA ASN A 228 -1.12 0.29 -3.71
C ASN A 228 -2.02 1.53 -3.59
N ALA A 229 -3.01 1.63 -4.46
CA ALA A 229 -4.01 2.69 -4.43
C ALA A 229 -5.40 2.19 -4.82
N CYS A 230 -6.42 2.88 -4.29
CA CYS A 230 -7.81 2.75 -4.71
C CYS A 230 -8.40 4.13 -4.98
N TYR A 231 -9.50 4.18 -5.73
CA TYR A 231 -10.20 5.43 -6.01
C TYR A 231 -11.65 5.18 -6.41
N MET A 232 -12.48 6.22 -6.36
CA MET A 232 -13.89 6.17 -6.80
C MET A 232 -13.97 6.35 -8.31
N GLU A 233 -14.30 5.27 -9.02
CA GLU A 233 -14.47 5.22 -10.47
C GLU A 233 -15.94 5.41 -10.87
N GLU A 234 -16.19 5.96 -12.03
CA GLU A 234 -17.54 6.05 -12.62
C GLU A 234 -18.04 4.65 -13.04
N MET A 235 -19.20 4.20 -12.54
CA MET A 235 -19.74 2.86 -12.80
C MET A 235 -19.85 2.51 -14.28
N ARG A 236 -20.22 3.46 -15.14
CA ARG A 236 -20.31 3.27 -16.60
C ARG A 236 -19.03 2.81 -17.28
N THR A 237 -17.88 2.91 -16.59
CA THR A 237 -16.57 2.48 -17.12
C THR A 237 -16.09 1.18 -16.49
N VAL A 238 -16.83 0.63 -15.53
CA VAL A 238 -16.50 -0.62 -14.84
C VAL A 238 -17.29 -1.76 -15.49
N GLU A 239 -16.80 -2.29 -16.60
CA GLU A 239 -17.50 -3.36 -17.35
C GLU A 239 -17.60 -4.69 -16.59
N LEU A 240 -16.79 -4.85 -15.54
CA LEU A 240 -16.73 -6.09 -14.74
C LEU A 240 -17.94 -6.27 -13.80
N VAL A 241 -18.72 -5.23 -13.59
CA VAL A 241 -19.87 -5.22 -12.66
C VAL A 241 -21.09 -4.61 -13.36
N GLU A 242 -22.26 -5.17 -13.13
CA GLU A 242 -23.51 -4.64 -13.65
C GLU A 242 -23.87 -3.29 -13.02
N GLY A 243 -24.35 -2.36 -13.86
CA GLY A 243 -24.78 -1.03 -13.46
C GLY A 243 -23.99 0.07 -14.17
N GLU A 244 -24.66 1.18 -14.44
CA GLU A 244 -24.07 2.32 -15.17
C GLU A 244 -24.09 3.62 -14.37
N GLU A 245 -24.88 3.67 -13.31
CA GLU A 245 -25.10 4.88 -12.52
C GLU A 245 -24.21 4.92 -11.26
N GLY A 246 -23.78 6.13 -10.92
CA GLY A 246 -22.99 6.37 -9.72
C GLY A 246 -21.52 5.98 -9.84
N ARG A 247 -20.91 5.66 -8.72
CA ARG A 247 -19.48 5.35 -8.58
C ARG A 247 -19.27 4.11 -7.76
N MET A 248 -18.15 3.46 -7.98
CA MET A 248 -17.65 2.37 -7.15
C MET A 248 -16.17 2.55 -6.88
N CYS A 249 -15.74 2.22 -5.67
CA CYS A 249 -14.33 2.14 -5.36
C CYS A 249 -13.68 0.97 -6.10
N VAL A 250 -12.59 1.26 -6.81
CA VAL A 250 -11.77 0.27 -7.51
C VAL A 250 -10.41 0.19 -6.83
N ASN A 251 -10.01 -1.04 -6.46
CA ASN A 251 -8.66 -1.34 -5.98
C ASN A 251 -7.77 -1.60 -7.21
N THR A 252 -6.81 -0.73 -7.46
CA THR A 252 -5.98 -0.82 -8.67
C THR A 252 -5.11 -2.05 -8.69
N GLU A 253 -4.61 -2.52 -7.55
CA GLU A 253 -3.56 -3.55 -7.45
C GLU A 253 -2.41 -3.27 -8.46
N TRP A 254 -1.94 -2.04 -8.48
CA TRP A 254 -1.00 -1.55 -9.49
C TRP A 254 0.44 -2.05 -9.31
N GLY A 255 0.72 -2.82 -8.26
CA GLY A 255 2.05 -3.36 -7.99
C GLY A 255 2.64 -4.16 -9.15
N ALA A 256 1.78 -4.83 -9.92
CA ALA A 256 2.17 -5.62 -11.09
C ALA A 256 2.33 -4.80 -12.39
N PHE A 257 2.07 -3.50 -12.39
CA PHE A 257 2.32 -2.63 -13.53
C PHE A 257 3.77 -2.78 -14.01
N GLY A 258 3.96 -2.93 -15.30
CA GLY A 258 5.26 -3.25 -15.90
C GLY A 258 5.50 -4.74 -16.18
N ALA A 259 4.62 -5.65 -15.70
CA ALA A 259 4.76 -7.09 -15.91
C ALA A 259 4.72 -7.50 -17.40
N ASN A 260 4.07 -6.71 -18.25
CA ASN A 260 4.01 -6.93 -19.70
C ASN A 260 5.07 -6.12 -20.47
N GLY A 261 6.08 -5.60 -19.78
CA GLY A 261 7.17 -4.82 -20.38
C GLY A 261 6.95 -3.32 -20.45
N GLU A 262 5.87 -2.79 -19.85
CA GLU A 262 5.52 -1.36 -19.91
C GLU A 262 6.58 -0.45 -19.29
N LEU A 263 7.41 -0.98 -18.39
CA LEU A 263 8.45 -0.23 -17.67
C LEU A 263 9.88 -0.64 -18.06
N GLU A 264 10.08 -1.50 -19.05
CA GLU A 264 11.39 -2.10 -19.33
C GLU A 264 12.47 -1.06 -19.63
N GLU A 265 12.16 0.02 -20.33
CA GLU A 265 13.10 1.10 -20.65
C GLU A 265 13.51 1.96 -19.43
N PHE A 266 12.76 1.87 -18.32
CA PHE A 266 13.02 2.61 -17.07
C PHE A 266 13.71 1.75 -16.02
N ARG A 267 13.81 0.44 -16.24
CA ARG A 267 14.47 -0.50 -15.34
C ARG A 267 15.99 -0.41 -15.49
N LEU A 268 16.67 -0.35 -14.36
CA LEU A 268 18.11 -0.40 -14.26
C LEU A 268 18.61 -1.81 -13.95
N GLU A 269 19.92 -2.03 -14.05
CA GLU A 269 20.52 -3.32 -13.68
C GLU A 269 20.17 -3.76 -12.26
N TYR A 270 20.09 -2.83 -11.31
CA TYR A 270 19.74 -3.08 -9.91
C TYR A 270 18.31 -3.62 -9.77
N ASP A 271 17.38 -3.10 -10.54
CA ASP A 271 15.98 -3.53 -10.54
C ASP A 271 15.84 -4.96 -11.05
N ARG A 272 16.63 -5.34 -12.07
CA ARG A 272 16.67 -6.72 -12.58
C ARG A 272 17.22 -7.69 -11.55
N VAL A 273 18.29 -7.31 -10.84
CA VAL A 273 18.86 -8.13 -9.77
C VAL A 273 17.87 -8.32 -8.62
N VAL A 274 17.16 -7.25 -8.22
CA VAL A 274 16.12 -7.34 -7.18
C VAL A 274 15.01 -8.28 -7.62
N ASP A 275 14.60 -8.23 -8.87
CA ASP A 275 13.57 -9.10 -9.42
C ASP A 275 14.02 -10.58 -9.44
N GLU A 276 15.17 -10.88 -10.05
CA GLU A 276 15.73 -12.21 -10.16
C GLU A 276 15.98 -12.90 -8.82
N THR A 277 16.35 -12.12 -7.80
CA THR A 277 16.63 -12.61 -6.46
C THR A 277 15.43 -12.57 -5.52
N SER A 278 14.28 -12.06 -5.97
CA SER A 278 13.06 -12.01 -5.17
C SER A 278 12.46 -13.42 -4.98
N LEU A 279 11.53 -13.53 -4.01
CA LEU A 279 10.78 -14.78 -3.79
C LEU A 279 9.87 -15.13 -4.99
N ASN A 280 9.58 -14.14 -5.84
CA ASN A 280 8.75 -14.27 -7.04
C ASN A 280 9.51 -13.65 -8.23
N PRO A 281 10.61 -14.26 -8.72
CA PRO A 281 11.26 -13.80 -9.93
C PRO A 281 10.33 -14.03 -11.12
N GLY A 282 10.40 -13.16 -12.15
CA GLY A 282 9.57 -13.08 -13.35
C GLY A 282 9.11 -14.39 -13.96
N GLN A 283 8.36 -15.17 -13.20
CA GLN A 283 7.76 -16.39 -13.72
C GLN A 283 6.59 -15.99 -14.62
N GLN A 284 6.78 -16.24 -15.91
CA GLN A 284 5.70 -16.49 -16.84
C GLN A 284 4.89 -17.72 -16.37
N LEU A 285 4.17 -17.60 -15.27
CA LEU A 285 3.11 -18.54 -14.98
C LEU A 285 1.93 -18.14 -15.86
N ARG A 286 1.75 -18.93 -16.90
CA ARG A 286 0.53 -18.97 -17.72
C ARG A 286 -0.64 -19.31 -16.81
N GLY A 287 -1.32 -18.27 -16.31
CA GLY A 287 -2.46 -18.36 -15.41
C GLY A 287 -2.51 -17.11 -14.55
N ALA A 288 -3.69 -16.57 -14.31
CA ALA A 288 -3.99 -15.25 -13.72
C ALA A 288 -3.37 -14.95 -12.33
N GLU A 289 -2.46 -15.78 -11.81
CA GLU A 289 -2.09 -15.79 -10.38
C GLU A 289 -0.61 -15.50 -10.09
N GLY A 290 0.23 -15.18 -11.08
CA GLY A 290 1.67 -15.01 -10.87
C GLY A 290 2.30 -13.82 -11.58
N MET A 291 1.61 -12.67 -11.67
CA MET A 291 2.20 -11.49 -12.30
C MET A 291 3.38 -10.95 -11.49
N GLU A 292 4.48 -10.69 -12.19
CA GLU A 292 5.63 -9.95 -11.69
C GLU A 292 5.19 -8.61 -11.08
N ARG A 293 5.62 -8.29 -9.88
CA ARG A 293 5.31 -7.00 -9.21
C ARG A 293 6.38 -5.96 -9.55
N SER A 294 6.57 -5.68 -10.82
CA SER A 294 7.63 -4.81 -11.33
C SER A 294 7.57 -3.40 -10.77
N TYR A 295 6.41 -2.77 -10.79
CA TYR A 295 6.23 -1.41 -10.28
C TYR A 295 6.44 -1.32 -8.77
N GLU A 296 5.90 -2.27 -8.00
CA GLU A 296 6.10 -2.33 -6.56
C GLU A 296 7.59 -2.45 -6.18
N LYS A 297 8.38 -3.20 -6.96
CA LYS A 297 9.81 -3.37 -6.73
C LYS A 297 10.62 -2.08 -6.93
N LEU A 298 10.11 -1.15 -7.75
CA LEU A 298 10.74 0.14 -7.98
C LEU A 298 10.46 1.17 -6.89
N ILE A 299 9.33 1.05 -6.17
CA ILE A 299 8.77 2.14 -5.35
C ILE A 299 8.54 1.80 -3.89
N SER A 300 8.40 0.52 -3.53
CA SER A 300 7.99 0.16 -2.18
C SER A 300 9.14 0.08 -1.18
N GLY A 301 8.80 0.23 0.10
CA GLY A 301 9.75 0.15 1.20
C GLY A 301 10.41 -1.22 1.34
N LYS A 302 9.75 -2.28 0.92
CA LYS A 302 10.34 -3.63 0.97
C LYS A 302 11.64 -3.76 0.19
N TYR A 303 11.77 -3.02 -0.92
CA TYR A 303 12.89 -3.16 -1.86
C TYR A 303 13.85 -1.98 -1.87
N MET A 304 13.47 -0.84 -1.29
CA MET A 304 14.25 0.39 -1.36
C MET A 304 15.66 0.23 -0.75
N GLY A 305 15.77 -0.37 0.42
CA GLY A 305 17.06 -0.62 1.06
C GLY A 305 17.96 -1.56 0.24
N GLU A 306 17.37 -2.60 -0.35
CA GLU A 306 18.10 -3.55 -1.19
C GLU A 306 18.61 -2.90 -2.48
N LEU A 307 17.82 -2.02 -3.10
CA LEU A 307 18.26 -1.22 -4.25
C LEU A 307 19.46 -0.35 -3.89
N VAL A 308 19.42 0.33 -2.74
CA VAL A 308 20.57 1.11 -2.26
C VAL A 308 21.78 0.21 -2.06
N ARG A 309 21.64 -0.94 -1.41
CA ARG A 309 22.74 -1.89 -1.21
C ARG A 309 23.43 -2.27 -2.52
N LEU A 310 22.65 -2.59 -3.54
CA LEU A 310 23.19 -2.95 -4.86
C LEU A 310 23.92 -1.79 -5.54
N VAL A 311 23.42 -0.55 -5.39
CA VAL A 311 24.11 0.65 -5.87
C VAL A 311 25.44 0.84 -5.14
N LEU A 312 25.46 0.66 -3.80
CA LEU A 312 26.70 0.75 -3.01
C LEU A 312 27.71 -0.30 -3.47
N LEU A 313 27.30 -1.54 -3.71
CA LEU A 313 28.19 -2.58 -4.23
C LEU A 313 28.75 -2.24 -5.62
N LYS A 314 27.94 -1.64 -6.49
CA LYS A 314 28.43 -1.14 -7.80
C LYS A 314 29.52 -0.10 -7.60
N LEU A 315 29.30 0.88 -6.73
CA LEU A 315 30.29 1.92 -6.42
C LEU A 315 31.57 1.35 -5.79
N VAL A 316 31.46 0.33 -4.95
CA VAL A 316 32.61 -0.39 -4.41
C VAL A 316 33.39 -1.11 -5.50
N ASN A 317 32.71 -1.81 -6.41
CA ASN A 317 33.35 -2.52 -7.51
C ASN A 317 34.06 -1.59 -8.52
N GLU A 318 33.59 -0.36 -8.64
CA GLU A 318 34.22 0.70 -9.43
C GLU A 318 35.31 1.47 -8.67
N GLU A 319 35.69 1.00 -7.47
CA GLU A 319 36.68 1.63 -6.55
C GLU A 319 36.33 3.08 -6.16
N LEU A 320 35.04 3.45 -6.20
CA LEU A 320 34.52 4.79 -5.88
C LEU A 320 34.04 4.92 -4.43
N LEU A 321 33.91 3.81 -3.72
CA LEU A 321 33.37 3.75 -2.37
C LEU A 321 34.17 2.74 -1.53
N PHE A 322 34.44 3.08 -0.26
CA PHE A 322 35.13 2.22 0.73
C PHE A 322 36.46 1.65 0.25
N ASN A 323 37.21 2.41 -0.53
CA ASN A 323 38.50 1.98 -1.13
C ASN A 323 38.39 0.67 -1.94
N GLY A 324 37.23 0.38 -2.52
CA GLY A 324 36.99 -0.84 -3.29
C GLY A 324 36.72 -2.10 -2.46
N GLU A 325 36.54 -1.98 -1.15
CA GLU A 325 36.33 -3.11 -0.25
C GLU A 325 34.95 -3.06 0.42
N ALA A 326 34.14 -4.09 0.22
CA ALA A 326 32.86 -4.28 0.91
C ALA A 326 32.99 -5.33 2.00
N SER A 327 32.37 -5.08 3.15
CA SER A 327 32.23 -6.07 4.21
C SER A 327 31.33 -7.25 3.79
N ASP A 328 31.48 -8.39 4.46
CA ASP A 328 30.59 -9.54 4.22
C ASP A 328 29.14 -9.22 4.57
N LEU A 329 28.90 -8.38 5.59
CA LEU A 329 27.57 -7.89 5.93
C LEU A 329 26.96 -7.08 4.80
N LEU A 330 27.69 -6.12 4.24
CA LEU A 330 27.19 -5.29 3.11
C LEU A 330 26.92 -6.15 1.88
N LYS A 331 27.67 -7.21 1.65
CA LYS A 331 27.43 -8.18 0.56
C LYS A 331 26.20 -9.07 0.80
N THR A 332 25.75 -9.19 2.05
CA THR A 332 24.60 -10.02 2.40
C THR A 332 23.30 -9.35 1.99
N ARG A 333 22.48 -10.05 1.23
CA ARG A 333 21.15 -9.59 0.82
C ARG A 333 20.29 -9.24 2.04
N GLY A 334 19.57 -8.11 1.92
CA GLY A 334 18.68 -7.64 2.98
C GLY A 334 19.39 -6.97 4.17
N SER A 335 20.71 -6.88 4.18
CA SER A 335 21.45 -6.24 5.27
C SER A 335 21.25 -4.73 5.34
N PHE A 336 20.99 -4.07 4.21
CA PHE A 336 20.72 -2.64 4.14
C PHE A 336 19.22 -2.40 4.23
N GLU A 337 18.74 -2.11 5.42
CA GLU A 337 17.32 -1.93 5.68
C GLU A 337 16.81 -0.58 5.16
N THR A 338 15.55 -0.54 4.71
CA THR A 338 14.92 0.71 4.22
C THR A 338 14.87 1.80 5.29
N ARG A 339 14.77 1.45 6.58
CA ARG A 339 14.88 2.44 7.66
C ARG A 339 16.21 3.18 7.65
N TYR A 340 17.31 2.56 7.21
CA TYR A 340 18.61 3.23 7.08
C TYR A 340 18.57 4.32 6.02
N VAL A 341 17.83 4.12 4.92
CA VAL A 341 17.65 5.14 3.88
C VAL A 341 17.05 6.40 4.48
N SER A 342 15.97 6.27 5.27
CA SER A 342 15.32 7.39 5.94
C SER A 342 16.25 8.06 6.96
N GLN A 343 16.95 7.28 7.77
CA GLN A 343 17.87 7.78 8.77
C GLN A 343 19.06 8.52 8.16
N ILE A 344 19.63 8.00 7.07
CA ILE A 344 20.74 8.63 6.35
C ILE A 344 20.31 9.97 5.74
N GLU A 345 19.14 10.01 5.11
CA GLU A 345 18.63 11.25 4.52
C GLU A 345 18.17 12.27 5.57
N SER A 346 17.90 11.86 6.80
CA SER A 346 17.57 12.75 7.93
C SER A 346 18.80 13.30 8.65
N ASP A 347 19.99 12.83 8.31
CA ASP A 347 21.25 13.30 8.94
C ASP A 347 21.42 14.82 8.82
N SER A 348 21.75 15.48 9.92
CA SER A 348 21.86 16.95 10.01
C SER A 348 23.07 17.55 9.30
N GLY A 349 23.93 16.73 8.69
CA GLY A 349 25.14 17.11 7.98
C GLY A 349 26.45 16.89 8.76
N ASP A 350 26.35 16.41 9.99
CA ASP A 350 27.53 16.05 10.79
C ASP A 350 28.03 14.61 10.51
N ARG A 351 27.31 13.87 9.66
CA ARG A 351 27.60 12.51 9.20
C ARG A 351 27.63 11.44 10.28
N LYS A 352 27.32 11.78 11.52
CA LYS A 352 27.42 10.83 12.65
C LYS A 352 26.47 9.64 12.48
N GLN A 353 25.24 9.90 12.09
CA GLN A 353 24.24 8.86 11.91
C GLN A 353 24.61 7.93 10.76
N ILE A 354 25.10 8.50 9.65
CA ILE A 354 25.57 7.73 8.49
C ILE A 354 26.76 6.86 8.90
N TYR A 355 27.74 7.44 9.57
CA TYR A 355 28.91 6.70 10.07
C TYR A 355 28.50 5.54 10.96
N ASN A 356 27.57 5.74 11.91
CA ASN A 356 27.11 4.71 12.83
C ASN A 356 26.41 3.55 12.07
N ILE A 357 25.55 3.86 11.12
CA ILE A 357 24.87 2.84 10.29
C ILE A 357 25.91 2.03 9.51
N LEU A 358 26.82 2.68 8.82
CA LEU A 358 27.86 2.01 8.02
C LEU A 358 28.78 1.16 8.89
N SER A 359 29.11 1.63 10.10
CA SER A 359 29.88 0.86 11.07
C SER A 359 29.16 -0.42 11.51
N THR A 360 27.85 -0.38 11.70
CA THR A 360 27.05 -1.60 12.00
C THR A 360 27.04 -2.59 10.84
N LEU A 361 27.25 -2.13 9.62
CA LEU A 361 27.42 -2.95 8.42
C LEU A 361 28.87 -3.43 8.22
N GLY A 362 29.75 -3.18 9.18
CA GLY A 362 31.14 -3.63 9.14
C GLY A 362 32.04 -2.82 8.23
N VAL A 363 31.67 -1.57 7.94
CA VAL A 363 32.46 -0.66 7.11
C VAL A 363 32.96 0.51 7.94
N LEU A 364 34.18 0.95 7.72
CA LEU A 364 34.76 2.17 8.28
C LEU A 364 34.80 3.25 7.22
N PRO A 365 33.78 4.10 7.11
CA PRO A 365 33.67 5.06 6.04
C PRO A 365 34.52 6.31 6.29
N SER A 366 35.05 6.89 5.23
CA SER A 366 35.54 8.28 5.20
C SER A 366 34.36 9.27 5.17
N GLU A 367 34.61 10.55 5.34
CA GLU A 367 33.60 11.59 5.17
C GLU A 367 33.03 11.60 3.73
N MET A 368 33.90 11.38 2.74
CA MET A 368 33.49 11.26 1.35
C MET A 368 32.57 10.05 1.12
N ASP A 369 32.88 8.91 1.72
CA ASP A 369 32.03 7.73 1.66
C ASP A 369 30.64 8.00 2.24
N CYS A 370 30.56 8.71 3.36
CA CYS A 370 29.28 9.12 3.95
C CYS A 370 28.46 10.00 3.00
N ASP A 371 29.10 10.95 2.32
CA ASP A 371 28.44 11.83 1.35
C ASP A 371 27.92 11.03 0.12
N ILE A 372 28.72 10.09 -0.37
CA ILE A 372 28.35 9.21 -1.50
C ILE A 372 27.16 8.31 -1.12
N VAL A 373 27.20 7.70 0.07
CA VAL A 373 26.09 6.84 0.55
C VAL A 373 24.80 7.65 0.67
N ARG A 374 24.87 8.88 1.18
CA ARG A 374 23.71 9.77 1.24
C ARG A 374 23.13 10.04 -0.14
N LEU A 375 23.97 10.37 -1.12
CA LEU A 375 23.54 10.60 -2.49
C LEU A 375 22.93 9.36 -3.14
N ALA A 376 23.45 8.17 -2.84
CA ALA A 376 22.86 6.92 -3.30
C ALA A 376 21.46 6.71 -2.72
N CYS A 377 21.27 6.95 -1.41
CA CYS A 377 19.96 6.91 -0.77
C CYS A 377 18.99 7.92 -1.39
N GLU A 378 19.42 9.18 -1.57
CA GLU A 378 18.62 10.23 -2.19
C GLU A 378 18.20 9.87 -3.63
N SER A 379 19.10 9.27 -4.41
CA SER A 379 18.83 8.87 -5.79
C SER A 379 17.74 7.80 -5.88
N VAL A 380 17.85 6.76 -5.06
CA VAL A 380 16.87 5.65 -5.03
C VAL A 380 15.53 6.10 -4.50
N SER A 381 15.49 6.80 -3.37
CA SER A 381 14.23 7.27 -2.76
C SER A 381 13.53 8.34 -3.60
N THR A 382 14.28 9.19 -4.30
CA THR A 382 13.73 10.20 -5.20
C THR A 382 13.06 9.54 -6.40
N ARG A 383 13.71 8.54 -7.03
CA ARG A 383 13.07 7.77 -8.10
C ARG A 383 11.79 7.10 -7.64
N ALA A 384 11.82 6.48 -6.46
CA ALA A 384 10.63 5.85 -5.88
C ALA A 384 9.49 6.86 -5.73
N ALA A 385 9.76 8.04 -5.16
CA ALA A 385 8.77 9.10 -4.99
C ALA A 385 8.21 9.62 -6.32
N HIS A 386 9.07 9.79 -7.32
CA HIS A 386 8.68 10.27 -8.65
C HIS A 386 7.85 9.24 -9.42
N MET A 387 8.25 7.97 -9.42
CA MET A 387 7.49 6.90 -10.05
C MET A 387 6.13 6.69 -9.38
N CYS A 388 6.10 6.74 -8.05
CA CYS A 388 4.87 6.68 -7.27
C CYS A 388 3.95 7.87 -7.60
N GLY A 389 4.51 9.06 -7.76
CA GLY A 389 3.80 10.26 -8.17
C GLY A 389 3.20 10.15 -9.58
N ALA A 390 3.91 9.53 -10.52
CA ALA A 390 3.39 9.27 -11.86
C ALA A 390 2.17 8.32 -11.83
N GLY A 391 2.20 7.30 -10.97
CA GLY A 391 1.07 6.39 -10.76
C GLY A 391 -0.16 7.11 -10.21
N LEU A 392 0.00 7.91 -9.16
CA LEU A 392 -1.11 8.69 -8.61
C LEU A 392 -1.64 9.73 -9.60
N ALA A 393 -0.77 10.38 -10.35
CA ALA A 393 -1.17 11.32 -11.40
C ALA A 393 -2.03 10.65 -12.49
N ALA A 394 -1.74 9.39 -12.83
CA ALA A 394 -2.57 8.60 -13.73
C ALA A 394 -4.00 8.44 -13.19
N VAL A 395 -4.14 8.08 -11.91
CA VAL A 395 -5.44 7.95 -11.24
C VAL A 395 -6.20 9.27 -11.27
N ILE A 396 -5.58 10.38 -10.87
CA ILE A 396 -6.22 11.69 -10.76
C ILE A 396 -6.63 12.23 -12.14
N ASN A 397 -5.76 12.14 -13.15
CA ASN A 397 -6.08 12.57 -14.50
C ASN A 397 -7.21 11.73 -15.09
N ARG A 398 -7.23 10.41 -14.86
CA ARG A 398 -8.34 9.55 -15.25
C ARG A 398 -9.66 10.00 -14.61
N MET A 399 -9.67 10.24 -13.30
CA MET A 399 -10.87 10.71 -12.59
C MET A 399 -11.39 12.02 -13.19
N ARG A 400 -10.50 12.98 -13.45
CA ARG A 400 -10.86 14.27 -14.05
C ARG A 400 -11.48 14.09 -15.45
N GLU A 401 -10.85 13.29 -16.30
CA GLU A 401 -11.31 13.04 -17.67
C GLU A 401 -12.67 12.34 -17.69
N ARG A 402 -12.85 11.31 -16.85
CA ARG A 402 -14.13 10.56 -16.79
C ARG A 402 -15.27 11.37 -16.22
N ARG A 403 -14.99 12.33 -15.34
CA ARG A 403 -15.97 13.26 -14.78
C ARG A 403 -16.20 14.49 -15.63
N SER A 404 -15.43 14.65 -16.72
CA SER A 404 -15.50 15.81 -17.63
C SER A 404 -15.39 17.15 -16.89
N GLN A 405 -14.56 17.20 -15.86
CA GLN A 405 -14.32 18.40 -15.06
C GLN A 405 -13.17 19.21 -15.64
N GLU A 406 -13.33 20.51 -15.73
CA GLU A 406 -12.25 21.42 -16.12
C GLU A 406 -11.14 21.41 -15.07
N VAL A 407 -11.52 21.56 -13.80
CA VAL A 407 -10.63 21.43 -12.64
C VAL A 407 -11.22 20.42 -11.67
N LEU A 408 -10.45 19.39 -11.34
CA LEU A 408 -10.81 18.40 -10.32
C LEU A 408 -10.28 18.85 -8.96
N LYS A 409 -11.18 19.04 -8.00
CA LYS A 409 -10.81 19.17 -6.58
C LYS A 409 -10.94 17.82 -5.91
N ILE A 410 -9.84 17.34 -5.34
CA ILE A 410 -9.76 15.98 -4.80
C ILE A 410 -8.87 15.93 -3.57
N THR A 411 -9.23 15.11 -2.60
CA THR A 411 -8.38 14.76 -1.46
C THR A 411 -7.90 13.33 -1.59
N VAL A 412 -6.63 13.12 -1.34
CA VAL A 412 -5.96 11.81 -1.33
C VAL A 412 -5.59 11.46 0.10
N GLY A 413 -6.16 10.38 0.62
CA GLY A 413 -5.76 9.81 1.90
C GLY A 413 -4.56 8.89 1.73
N VAL A 414 -3.49 9.11 2.47
CA VAL A 414 -2.26 8.34 2.36
C VAL A 414 -1.85 7.75 3.71
N ASP A 415 -1.44 6.49 3.71
CA ASP A 415 -0.85 5.79 4.84
C ASP A 415 0.44 5.07 4.41
N GLY A 416 1.13 4.48 5.36
CA GLY A 416 2.33 3.68 5.13
C GLY A 416 3.61 4.31 5.70
N SER A 417 4.53 3.43 6.09
CA SER A 417 5.75 3.82 6.81
C SER A 417 6.72 4.65 5.97
N VAL A 418 6.81 4.40 4.67
CA VAL A 418 7.68 5.20 3.78
C VAL A 418 7.16 6.62 3.67
N TYR A 419 5.86 6.78 3.43
CA TYR A 419 5.23 8.10 3.35
C TYR A 419 5.36 8.88 4.66
N LYS A 420 5.12 8.22 5.80
CA LYS A 420 5.11 8.89 7.12
C LYS A 420 6.50 9.20 7.66
N LEU A 421 7.46 8.31 7.47
CA LEU A 421 8.73 8.34 8.20
C LEU A 421 9.92 8.81 7.37
N HIS A 422 9.84 8.72 6.04
CA HIS A 422 10.94 9.21 5.21
C HIS A 422 10.95 10.74 5.15
N PRO A 423 12.09 11.40 5.41
CA PRO A 423 12.13 12.85 5.63
C PRO A 423 11.77 13.69 4.40
N CYS A 424 11.95 13.17 3.20
CA CYS A 424 11.79 13.92 1.96
C CYS A 424 10.80 13.30 0.97
N PHE A 425 10.25 12.13 1.26
CA PHE A 425 9.38 11.42 0.30
C PHE A 425 8.12 12.23 -0.03
N GLN A 426 7.42 12.75 0.98
CA GLN A 426 6.19 13.52 0.79
C GLN A 426 6.41 14.71 -0.14
N ASP A 427 7.41 15.54 0.13
CA ASP A 427 7.68 16.75 -0.67
C ASP A 427 7.97 16.42 -2.14
N ARG A 428 8.81 15.41 -2.38
CA ARG A 428 9.16 14.96 -3.73
C ARG A 428 7.96 14.39 -4.47
N PHE A 429 7.18 13.57 -3.79
CA PHE A 429 5.98 12.92 -4.30
C PHE A 429 4.88 13.94 -4.62
N HIS A 430 4.53 14.83 -3.68
CA HIS A 430 3.52 15.86 -3.88
C HIS A 430 3.88 16.80 -5.04
N LYS A 431 5.15 17.18 -5.13
CA LYS A 431 5.64 18.05 -6.20
C LYS A 431 5.40 17.43 -7.58
N VAL A 432 5.81 16.19 -7.78
CA VAL A 432 5.65 15.48 -9.06
C VAL A 432 4.17 15.28 -9.40
N VAL A 433 3.35 14.89 -8.44
CA VAL A 433 1.92 14.73 -8.65
C VAL A 433 1.30 16.04 -9.17
N ARG A 434 1.57 17.15 -8.51
CA ARG A 434 1.06 18.48 -8.93
C ARG A 434 1.56 18.90 -10.32
N GLU A 435 2.83 18.61 -10.62
CA GLU A 435 3.40 18.91 -11.95
C GLU A 435 2.77 18.09 -13.08
N LEU A 436 2.33 16.87 -12.80
CA LEU A 436 1.71 15.96 -13.77
C LEU A 436 0.18 16.11 -13.83
N THR A 437 -0.43 16.82 -12.89
CA THR A 437 -1.88 17.06 -12.80
C THR A 437 -2.20 18.56 -12.77
N PRO A 438 -1.86 19.32 -13.81
CA PRO A 438 -1.98 20.80 -13.78
C PRO A 438 -3.42 21.31 -13.69
N HIS A 439 -4.41 20.45 -13.98
CA HIS A 439 -5.84 20.79 -13.92
C HIS A 439 -6.54 20.14 -12.70
N SER A 440 -5.79 19.89 -11.65
CA SER A 440 -6.33 19.32 -10.41
C SER A 440 -5.81 20.08 -9.20
N ASP A 441 -6.72 20.34 -8.25
CA ASP A 441 -6.42 20.89 -6.93
C ASP A 441 -6.45 19.74 -5.93
N ILE A 442 -5.28 19.37 -5.41
CA ILE A 442 -5.10 18.15 -4.65
C ILE A 442 -4.69 18.47 -3.21
N THR A 443 -5.49 17.99 -2.27
CA THR A 443 -5.17 17.94 -0.85
C THR A 443 -4.69 16.54 -0.47
N PHE A 444 -3.62 16.44 0.32
CA PHE A 444 -3.14 15.18 0.87
C PHE A 444 -3.43 15.14 2.37
N ILE A 445 -4.04 14.05 2.83
CA ILE A 445 -4.29 13.78 4.24
C ILE A 445 -3.55 12.51 4.62
N GLN A 446 -2.77 12.60 5.70
CA GLN A 446 -2.12 11.44 6.29
C GLN A 446 -3.10 10.73 7.23
N SER A 447 -3.34 9.45 7.01
CA SER A 447 -4.16 8.63 7.92
C SER A 447 -3.45 8.46 9.26
N GLU A 448 -4.11 8.83 10.36
CA GLU A 448 -3.53 8.72 11.70
C GLU A 448 -3.72 7.34 12.32
N GLU A 449 -4.89 6.74 12.15
CA GLU A 449 -5.28 5.49 12.85
C GLU A 449 -5.23 4.24 11.97
N GLY A 450 -4.77 4.36 10.71
CA GLY A 450 -4.65 3.26 9.78
C GLY A 450 -5.99 2.71 9.28
N SER A 451 -5.97 1.48 8.76
CA SER A 451 -7.07 0.86 8.02
C SER A 451 -8.24 0.35 8.89
N GLY A 452 -8.04 0.17 10.19
CA GLY A 452 -9.08 -0.40 11.07
C GLY A 452 -10.30 0.50 11.23
N ARG A 453 -10.13 1.82 11.43
CA ARG A 453 -11.24 2.79 11.52
C ARG A 453 -12.05 2.81 10.23
N GLY A 454 -11.39 2.78 9.09
CA GLY A 454 -12.04 2.74 7.78
C GLY A 454 -12.90 1.49 7.59
N ALA A 455 -12.41 0.31 8.00
CA ALA A 455 -13.19 -0.93 7.93
C ALA A 455 -14.46 -0.89 8.79
N ALA A 456 -14.38 -0.32 10.00
CA ALA A 456 -15.55 -0.15 10.86
C ALA A 456 -16.57 0.83 10.27
N LEU A 457 -16.12 1.93 9.68
CA LEU A 457 -16.99 2.91 9.03
C LEU A 457 -17.68 2.31 7.78
N ILE A 458 -17.00 1.49 7.00
CA ILE A 458 -17.63 0.74 5.89
C ILE A 458 -18.66 -0.25 6.41
N SER A 459 -18.42 -0.88 7.55
CA SER A 459 -19.42 -1.75 8.18
C SER A 459 -20.68 -1.00 8.54
N ALA A 460 -20.53 0.23 9.05
CA ALA A 460 -21.66 1.11 9.36
C ALA A 460 -22.48 1.44 8.10
N VAL A 461 -21.82 1.75 7.00
CA VAL A 461 -22.46 1.99 5.68
C VAL A 461 -23.17 0.75 5.18
N ALA A 462 -22.51 -0.41 5.21
CA ALA A 462 -23.10 -1.69 4.78
C ALA A 462 -24.35 -2.06 5.58
N CYS A 463 -24.32 -1.89 6.91
CA CYS A 463 -25.47 -2.12 7.77
C CYS A 463 -26.64 -1.19 7.45
N LYS A 464 -26.38 0.08 7.18
CA LYS A 464 -27.42 1.06 6.79
C LYS A 464 -28.06 0.67 5.45
N MET A 465 -27.28 0.29 4.47
CA MET A 465 -27.79 -0.16 3.16
C MET A 465 -28.67 -1.41 3.28
N ALA A 466 -28.24 -2.40 4.05
CA ALA A 466 -29.01 -3.62 4.30
C ALA A 466 -30.35 -3.32 5.01
N ALA A 467 -30.36 -2.41 5.98
CA ALA A 467 -31.58 -1.99 6.65
C ALA A 467 -32.57 -1.27 5.71
N CYS A 468 -32.07 -0.45 4.78
CA CYS A 468 -32.91 0.22 3.77
C CYS A 468 -33.56 -0.78 2.80
N ILE A 469 -32.87 -1.86 2.43
CA ILE A 469 -33.42 -2.90 1.52
C ILE A 469 -34.54 -3.68 2.22
N LEU A 470 -34.42 -3.93 3.52
CA LEU A 470 -35.46 -4.67 4.29
C LEU A 470 -36.71 -3.85 4.60
N THR A 471 -36.68 -2.54 4.39
CA THR A 471 -37.81 -1.61 4.61
C THR A 471 -38.53 -1.21 3.33
N GLN A 472 -38.10 -1.66 2.17
CA GLN A 472 -38.79 -1.59 0.88
C GLN A 472 -39.44 -2.94 0.55
#